data_8c9304527f9adedf31b3a27a2b0a4de1
#
_entry.id   8c9304527f9adedf31b3a27a2b0a4de1
#
_cell.length_a   1.000
_cell.length_b   1.000
_cell.length_c   1.000
_cell.angle_alpha   90.00
_cell.angle_beta   90.00
_cell.angle_gamma   90.00
#
_symmetry.space_group_name_H-M   'P 1'
#
loop_
_entity.id
_entity.type
_entity.pdbx_description
1 polymer ?
#
loop_
_entity_poly.entity_id
_entity_poly.type
_entity_poly.pdbx_seq_one_letter_code
_entity_poly.pdbx_strand_id
1 'polypeptide(L)'
;MVRRFLKKFGFLILAVLITVFGYIYIRAVGNEYTYVRNDINTSFEVTDIKIEEEQGKIEIISWEINDRCFTARLRSVAPGRVYLSFVAKERPSIGVFYVHKNGVITCEQFFGDCTGCQAVYACILIYLVLILVYLFVKYIILEKNNFYSYDNVLYLGLIIYAFFFIFAVIIGICRKGGIYGVFLHAIGSSEYFVLVTFPLVIATTVFVTISNIKLIRKEGRTWKNMLGVFLGLVLGIGAVLPFIIGDALHNIRIPGSFDVHNGRSIAHFFEIFIESMIFSIDAYLECILLGTIITGIKTAKHVPKFNKDFIIINGCQIRKDGTLTPLLQGRVDRAIWFAKKQKERAGRPIVFVPSGGKGTDEMLSEAEAMKR
;
A
#
# COMPACT_ATOMS: atom_id res chain seq x y z
N MET A 1 5.69 -35.69 4.60
CA MET A 1 6.66 -34.66 5.03
C MET A 1 6.80 -33.55 3.99
N VAL A 2 7.14 -33.86 2.75
CA VAL A 2 7.34 -32.92 1.63
C VAL A 2 6.13 -31.98 1.40
N ARG A 3 4.89 -32.50 1.40
CA ARG A 3 3.67 -31.68 1.19
C ARG A 3 3.41 -30.65 2.31
N ARG A 4 3.83 -30.93 3.56
CA ARG A 4 3.78 -29.96 4.67
C ARG A 4 4.89 -28.91 4.56
N PHE A 5 6.07 -29.31 4.13
CA PHE A 5 7.21 -28.43 3.90
C PHE A 5 6.90 -27.45 2.76
N LEU A 6 6.42 -27.93 1.61
CA LEU A 6 6.00 -27.09 0.49
C LEU A 6 4.84 -26.14 0.84
N LYS A 7 3.87 -26.56 1.68
CA LYS A 7 2.84 -25.65 2.18
C LYS A 7 3.39 -24.52 3.06
N LYS A 8 4.47 -24.78 3.82
CA LYS A 8 5.04 -23.81 4.76
C LYS A 8 6.09 -22.90 4.11
N PHE A 9 6.89 -23.47 3.20
CA PHE A 9 8.03 -22.78 2.59
C PHE A 9 7.92 -22.60 1.06
N GLY A 10 6.85 -23.07 0.43
CA GLY A 10 6.67 -23.01 -1.03
C GLY A 10 6.76 -21.60 -1.59
N PHE A 11 6.21 -20.60 -0.87
CA PHE A 11 6.33 -19.21 -1.25
C PHE A 11 7.78 -18.71 -1.20
N LEU A 12 8.54 -19.07 -0.17
CA LEU A 12 9.95 -18.71 -0.03
C LEU A 12 10.80 -19.35 -1.14
N ILE A 13 10.56 -20.64 -1.42
CA ILE A 13 11.24 -21.36 -2.49
C ILE A 13 10.96 -20.71 -3.85
N LEU A 14 9.71 -20.38 -4.13
CA LEU A 14 9.31 -19.70 -5.36
C LEU A 14 9.98 -18.33 -5.46
N ALA A 15 10.02 -17.55 -4.40
CA ALA A 15 10.70 -16.28 -4.36
C ALA A 15 12.20 -16.41 -4.67
N VAL A 16 12.89 -17.38 -4.05
CA VAL A 16 14.30 -17.65 -4.34
C VAL A 16 14.51 -18.06 -5.79
N LEU A 17 13.65 -18.93 -6.35
CA LEU A 17 13.74 -19.33 -7.77
C LEU A 17 13.59 -18.14 -8.70
N ILE A 18 12.60 -17.28 -8.46
CA ILE A 18 12.39 -16.06 -9.27
C ILE A 18 13.61 -15.16 -9.19
N THR A 19 14.21 -14.98 -8.00
CA THR A 19 15.43 -14.17 -7.84
C THR A 19 16.57 -14.74 -8.65
N VAL A 20 16.80 -16.05 -8.55
CA VAL A 20 17.88 -16.72 -9.29
C VAL A 20 17.67 -16.64 -10.81
N PHE A 21 16.46 -16.93 -11.29
CA PHE A 21 16.13 -16.80 -12.71
C PHE A 21 16.23 -15.35 -13.20
N GLY A 22 15.72 -14.39 -12.42
CA GLY A 22 15.84 -12.98 -12.73
C GLY A 22 17.29 -12.53 -12.82
N TYR A 23 18.14 -12.96 -11.88
CA TYR A 23 19.57 -12.68 -11.88
C TYR A 23 20.29 -13.26 -13.12
N ILE A 24 20.00 -14.54 -13.44
CA ILE A 24 20.56 -15.19 -14.65
C ILE A 24 20.12 -14.47 -15.91
N TYR A 25 18.84 -14.10 -16.01
CA TYR A 25 18.30 -13.38 -17.16
C TYR A 25 18.92 -12.00 -17.30
N ILE A 26 19.02 -11.22 -16.22
CA ILE A 26 19.68 -9.89 -16.22
C ILE A 26 21.13 -10.02 -16.66
N ARG A 27 21.85 -11.07 -16.24
CA ARG A 27 23.22 -11.32 -16.67
C ARG A 27 23.33 -11.69 -18.14
N ALA A 28 22.36 -12.43 -18.67
CA ALA A 28 22.36 -12.85 -20.07
C ALA A 28 22.02 -11.69 -21.05
N VAL A 29 21.15 -10.77 -20.62
CA VAL A 29 20.60 -9.70 -21.50
C VAL A 29 21.13 -8.32 -21.12
N GLY A 30 21.78 -8.19 -19.96
CA GLY A 30 22.13 -6.88 -19.36
C GLY A 30 23.27 -6.10 -19.99
N ASN A 31 23.92 -6.62 -21.05
CA ASN A 31 25.07 -5.98 -21.68
C ASN A 31 24.67 -4.84 -22.62
N GLU A 32 23.40 -4.72 -22.99
CA GLU A 32 22.91 -3.67 -23.87
C GLU A 32 21.93 -2.75 -23.13
N TYR A 33 22.05 -1.47 -23.39
CA TYR A 33 21.20 -0.43 -22.82
C TYR A 33 20.66 0.45 -23.93
N THR A 34 19.35 0.63 -23.98
CA THR A 34 18.72 1.55 -24.91
C THR A 34 18.33 2.81 -24.16
N TYR A 35 19.07 3.88 -24.38
CA TYR A 35 18.74 5.19 -23.83
C TYR A 35 17.68 5.84 -24.72
N VAL A 36 16.58 6.25 -24.13
CA VAL A 36 15.47 6.93 -24.82
C VAL A 36 15.21 8.25 -24.11
N ARG A 37 15.27 9.35 -24.86
CA ARG A 37 14.88 10.68 -24.38
C ARG A 37 13.67 11.16 -25.16
N ASN A 38 12.52 11.22 -24.51
CA ASN A 38 11.32 11.85 -25.02
C ASN A 38 11.35 13.35 -24.65
N ASP A 39 10.70 14.21 -25.42
CA ASP A 39 10.66 15.68 -25.26
C ASP A 39 11.94 16.42 -25.69
N ILE A 40 12.48 16.06 -26.85
CA ILE A 40 13.39 16.95 -27.52
C ILE A 40 12.53 18.10 -28.06
N ASN A 41 12.59 19.24 -27.39
CA ASN A 41 11.98 20.46 -27.91
C ASN A 41 12.53 20.73 -29.31
N THR A 42 11.74 21.26 -30.24
CA THR A 42 12.12 21.50 -31.63
C THR A 42 13.38 22.35 -31.80
N SER A 43 13.87 23.01 -30.76
CA SER A 43 15.15 23.73 -30.69
C SER A 43 16.36 22.86 -30.33
N PHE A 44 16.18 21.56 -29.98
CA PHE A 44 17.22 20.68 -29.47
C PHE A 44 17.55 19.59 -30.50
N GLU A 45 18.25 19.97 -31.58
CA GLU A 45 18.80 18.99 -32.51
C GLU A 45 20.09 18.41 -31.93
N VAL A 46 20.06 17.13 -31.54
CA VAL A 46 21.31 16.41 -31.22
C VAL A 46 22.06 16.13 -32.49
N THR A 47 23.26 16.68 -32.60
CA THR A 47 24.10 16.53 -33.79
C THR A 47 25.14 15.44 -33.62
N ASP A 48 25.54 15.10 -32.41
CA ASP A 48 26.57 14.07 -32.16
C ASP A 48 26.47 13.54 -30.71
N ILE A 49 27.04 12.35 -30.47
CA ILE A 49 27.21 11.75 -29.15
C ILE A 49 28.68 11.50 -28.92
N LYS A 50 29.22 12.00 -27.82
CA LYS A 50 30.63 11.82 -27.43
C LYS A 50 30.74 11.22 -26.03
N ILE A 51 31.71 10.32 -25.87
CA ILE A 51 32.13 9.83 -24.55
C ILE A 51 33.19 10.79 -24.05
N GLU A 52 32.91 11.55 -22.99
CA GLU A 52 33.81 12.64 -22.53
C GLU A 52 34.92 12.13 -21.63
N GLU A 53 34.70 11.11 -20.80
CA GLU A 53 35.74 10.59 -19.90
C GLU A 53 35.76 9.06 -19.93
N GLU A 54 36.97 8.50 -19.81
CA GLU A 54 37.26 7.07 -19.72
C GLU A 54 36.69 6.22 -20.88
N GLN A 55 37.34 6.38 -22.06
CA GLN A 55 37.09 5.51 -23.22
C GLN A 55 37.26 4.02 -22.84
N GLY A 56 36.32 3.19 -23.31
CA GLY A 56 36.43 1.72 -23.18
C GLY A 56 35.50 1.08 -22.13
N LYS A 57 34.64 1.83 -21.47
CA LYS A 57 33.64 1.24 -20.56
C LYS A 57 32.28 0.99 -21.22
N ILE A 58 31.90 1.86 -22.17
CA ILE A 58 30.68 1.74 -22.96
C ILE A 58 31.03 1.91 -24.44
N GLU A 59 30.41 1.10 -25.28
CA GLU A 59 30.44 1.21 -26.75
C GLU A 59 29.09 1.73 -27.22
N ILE A 60 29.07 2.73 -28.09
CA ILE A 60 27.86 3.24 -28.76
C ILE A 60 27.64 2.39 -30.00
N ILE A 61 26.58 1.56 -30.01
CA ILE A 61 26.26 0.68 -31.14
C ILE A 61 25.59 1.46 -32.25
N SER A 62 24.60 2.28 -31.91
CA SER A 62 23.84 3.10 -32.85
C SER A 62 23.10 4.19 -32.11
N TRP A 63 22.77 5.27 -32.81
CA TRP A 63 21.84 6.27 -32.29
C TRP A 63 20.98 6.81 -33.46
N GLU A 64 19.75 7.20 -33.10
CA GLU A 64 18.78 7.73 -34.06
C GLU A 64 17.88 8.78 -33.40
N ILE A 65 17.35 9.67 -34.21
CA ILE A 65 16.36 10.68 -33.81
C ILE A 65 15.12 10.47 -34.65
N ASN A 66 14.01 10.15 -33.99
CA ASN A 66 12.69 10.00 -34.59
C ASN A 66 11.68 10.89 -33.86
N ASP A 67 10.99 11.79 -34.61
CA ASP A 67 9.83 12.58 -34.14
C ASP A 67 9.90 13.10 -32.71
N ARG A 68 10.96 13.80 -32.32
CA ARG A 68 11.23 14.31 -30.97
C ARG A 68 11.66 13.26 -29.93
N CYS A 69 12.00 12.07 -30.38
CA CYS A 69 12.56 11.02 -29.53
C CYS A 69 13.98 10.73 -29.96
N PHE A 70 14.94 10.87 -29.06
CA PHE A 70 16.32 10.47 -29.25
C PHE A 70 16.52 9.08 -28.65
N THR A 71 17.06 8.16 -29.42
CA THR A 71 17.36 6.80 -29.00
C THR A 71 18.81 6.46 -29.23
N ALA A 72 19.53 6.01 -28.21
CA ALA A 72 20.91 5.52 -28.35
C ALA A 72 21.02 4.11 -27.79
N ARG A 73 21.62 3.20 -28.54
CA ARG A 73 21.95 1.83 -28.10
C ARG A 73 23.40 1.77 -27.64
N LEU A 74 23.57 1.41 -26.40
CA LEU A 74 24.84 1.34 -25.70
C LEU A 74 25.13 -0.10 -25.31
N ARG A 75 26.39 -0.54 -25.36
CA ARG A 75 26.85 -1.84 -24.88
C ARG A 75 27.89 -1.64 -23.79
N SER A 76 27.78 -2.40 -22.71
CA SER A 76 28.76 -2.38 -21.63
C SER A 76 30.03 -3.15 -22.04
N VAL A 77 31.18 -2.57 -21.76
CA VAL A 77 32.50 -3.18 -22.01
C VAL A 77 33.23 -3.44 -20.70
N ALA A 78 33.30 -2.45 -19.80
CA ALA A 78 33.98 -2.56 -18.53
C ALA A 78 33.20 -1.82 -17.42
N PRO A 79 33.29 -2.25 -16.15
CA PRO A 79 32.58 -1.59 -15.07
C PRO A 79 33.16 -0.21 -14.76
N GLY A 80 32.28 0.72 -14.38
CA GLY A 80 32.65 2.07 -13.96
C GLY A 80 31.63 3.12 -14.38
N ARG A 81 31.94 4.37 -14.02
CA ARG A 81 31.12 5.54 -14.36
C ARG A 81 31.49 6.07 -15.72
N VAL A 82 30.52 6.48 -16.52
CA VAL A 82 30.73 7.02 -17.87
C VAL A 82 29.87 8.25 -18.04
N TYR A 83 30.46 9.29 -18.64
CA TYR A 83 29.79 10.51 -19.00
C TYR A 83 29.61 10.54 -20.55
N LEU A 84 28.36 10.57 -20.97
CA LEU A 84 28.00 10.75 -22.36
C LEU A 84 27.54 12.18 -22.59
N SER A 85 28.23 12.89 -23.46
CA SER A 85 27.84 14.21 -23.88
C SER A 85 27.00 14.11 -25.17
N PHE A 86 25.81 14.68 -25.11
CA PHE A 86 24.92 14.83 -26.26
C PHE A 86 25.11 16.22 -26.79
N VAL A 87 25.77 16.34 -27.94
CA VAL A 87 26.07 17.63 -28.56
C VAL A 87 24.81 18.15 -29.25
N ALA A 88 24.26 19.21 -28.72
CA ALA A 88 23.12 19.94 -29.29
C ALA A 88 23.57 21.35 -29.75
N LYS A 89 22.84 21.95 -30.70
CA LYS A 89 23.19 23.28 -31.27
C LYS A 89 23.37 24.38 -30.23
N GLU A 90 22.61 24.33 -29.10
CA GLU A 90 22.63 25.43 -28.17
C GLU A 90 23.22 25.10 -26.78
N ARG A 91 23.13 23.85 -26.32
CA ARG A 91 23.72 23.41 -25.02
C ARG A 91 24.06 21.92 -25.03
N PRO A 92 25.28 21.54 -24.70
CA PRO A 92 25.62 20.14 -24.49
C PRO A 92 24.86 19.63 -23.26
N SER A 93 24.28 18.44 -23.36
CA SER A 93 23.62 17.73 -22.24
C SER A 93 24.46 16.51 -21.91
N ILE A 94 24.84 16.38 -20.63
CA ILE A 94 25.65 15.26 -20.15
C ILE A 94 24.75 14.24 -19.49
N GLY A 95 24.80 13.00 -19.95
CA GLY A 95 24.18 11.84 -19.29
C GLY A 95 25.22 11.08 -18.49
N VAL A 96 24.88 10.71 -17.25
CA VAL A 96 25.76 9.93 -16.39
C VAL A 96 25.25 8.49 -16.32
N PHE A 97 26.13 7.56 -16.73
CA PHE A 97 25.84 6.14 -16.78
C PHE A 97 26.78 5.36 -15.85
N TYR A 98 26.28 4.33 -15.24
CA TYR A 98 27.05 3.38 -14.45
C TYR A 98 27.01 2.01 -15.08
N VAL A 99 28.17 1.46 -15.37
CA VAL A 99 28.34 0.07 -15.75
C VAL A 99 28.67 -0.72 -14.47
N HIS A 100 27.77 -1.57 -14.08
CA HIS A 100 27.97 -2.44 -12.92
C HIS A 100 28.93 -3.61 -13.24
N LYS A 101 29.50 -4.23 -12.21
CA LYS A 101 30.41 -5.41 -12.37
C LYS A 101 29.76 -6.59 -13.09
N ASN A 102 28.43 -6.65 -13.12
CA ASN A 102 27.66 -7.68 -13.83
C ASN A 102 27.34 -7.30 -15.29
N GLY A 103 27.86 -6.18 -15.79
CA GLY A 103 27.61 -5.69 -17.14
C GLY A 103 26.32 -4.90 -17.32
N VAL A 104 25.50 -4.74 -16.29
CA VAL A 104 24.26 -3.95 -16.36
C VAL A 104 24.61 -2.47 -16.39
N ILE A 105 24.01 -1.73 -17.32
CA ILE A 105 24.13 -0.27 -17.41
C ILE A 105 22.92 0.34 -16.72
N THR A 106 23.16 1.34 -15.85
CA THR A 106 22.12 2.19 -15.26
C THR A 106 22.41 3.64 -15.55
N CYS A 107 21.36 4.45 -15.73
CA CYS A 107 21.48 5.89 -15.94
C CYS A 107 21.04 6.64 -14.71
N GLU A 108 21.79 7.66 -14.27
CA GLU A 108 21.38 8.53 -13.15
C GLU A 108 20.23 9.47 -13.55
N GLN A 109 20.14 9.80 -14.82
CA GLN A 109 19.07 10.66 -15.31
C GLN A 109 17.84 9.82 -15.68
N PHE A 110 16.65 10.34 -15.36
CA PHE A 110 15.34 9.70 -15.36
C PHE A 110 14.84 9.10 -16.70
N PHE A 111 15.62 9.15 -17.76
CA PHE A 111 15.16 8.86 -19.12
C PHE A 111 16.03 7.76 -19.73
N GLY A 112 15.51 6.55 -19.70
CA GLY A 112 16.14 5.46 -20.41
C GLY A 112 15.48 4.12 -20.10
N ASP A 113 15.25 3.36 -21.15
CA ASP A 113 14.74 2.00 -21.06
C ASP A 113 15.91 1.06 -21.33
N CYS A 114 16.29 0.23 -20.37
CA CYS A 114 17.30 -0.79 -20.56
C CYS A 114 16.66 -2.16 -20.53
N THR A 115 17.14 -3.07 -21.36
CA THR A 115 16.68 -4.47 -21.35
C THR A 115 16.88 -5.12 -20.00
N GLY A 116 17.96 -4.79 -19.27
CA GLY A 116 18.17 -5.19 -17.89
C GLY A 116 17.15 -4.57 -16.92
N CYS A 117 16.74 -3.31 -17.14
CA CYS A 117 15.72 -2.64 -16.34
C CYS A 117 14.35 -3.30 -16.51
N GLN A 118 13.98 -3.67 -17.74
CA GLN A 118 12.71 -4.38 -18.01
C GLN A 118 12.64 -5.70 -17.28
N ALA A 119 13.76 -6.45 -17.21
CA ALA A 119 13.83 -7.67 -16.44
C ALA A 119 13.67 -7.43 -14.94
N VAL A 120 14.28 -6.37 -14.39
CA VAL A 120 14.09 -5.98 -12.99
C VAL A 120 12.63 -5.62 -12.71
N TYR A 121 11.99 -4.84 -13.59
CA TYR A 121 10.58 -4.49 -13.46
C TYR A 121 9.68 -5.71 -13.49
N ALA A 122 9.94 -6.64 -14.42
CA ALA A 122 9.19 -7.89 -14.49
C ALA A 122 9.33 -8.70 -13.19
N CYS A 123 10.55 -8.82 -12.65
CA CYS A 123 10.79 -9.48 -11.37
C CYS A 123 10.04 -8.79 -10.22
N ILE A 124 10.10 -7.47 -10.11
CA ILE A 124 9.39 -6.70 -9.08
C ILE A 124 7.89 -6.94 -9.19
N LEU A 125 7.31 -6.82 -10.39
CA LEU A 125 5.88 -7.06 -10.60
C LEU A 125 5.47 -8.49 -10.25
N ILE A 126 6.26 -9.49 -10.64
CA ILE A 126 5.99 -10.88 -10.29
C ILE A 126 5.99 -11.05 -8.76
N TYR A 127 6.97 -10.47 -8.04
CA TYR A 127 6.97 -10.51 -6.58
C TYR A 127 5.76 -9.86 -5.95
N LEU A 128 5.39 -8.67 -6.41
CA LEU A 128 4.23 -7.94 -5.90
C LEU A 128 2.94 -8.71 -6.14
N VAL A 129 2.77 -9.29 -7.33
CA VAL A 129 1.61 -10.12 -7.65
C VAL A 129 1.58 -11.39 -6.78
N LEU A 130 2.72 -12.04 -6.55
CA LEU A 130 2.79 -13.20 -5.66
C LEU A 130 2.43 -12.85 -4.22
N ILE A 131 2.89 -11.70 -3.72
CA ILE A 131 2.51 -11.19 -2.39
C ILE A 131 1.00 -10.95 -2.34
N LEU A 132 0.43 -10.29 -3.36
CA LEU A 132 -1.00 -10.05 -3.45
C LEU A 132 -1.81 -11.35 -3.45
N VAL A 133 -1.41 -12.34 -4.26
CA VAL A 133 -2.05 -13.67 -4.31
C VAL A 133 -1.95 -14.36 -2.95
N TYR A 134 -0.79 -14.31 -2.29
CA TYR A 134 -0.61 -14.87 -0.96
C TYR A 134 -1.56 -14.22 0.07
N LEU A 135 -1.63 -12.89 0.09
CA LEU A 135 -2.53 -12.15 0.99
C LEU A 135 -4.00 -12.52 0.72
N PHE A 136 -4.38 -12.62 -0.56
CA PHE A 136 -5.74 -12.98 -0.95
C PHE A 136 -6.11 -14.41 -0.53
N VAL A 137 -5.22 -15.37 -0.75
CA VAL A 137 -5.42 -16.77 -0.31
C VAL A 137 -5.52 -16.85 1.22
N LYS A 138 -4.68 -16.10 1.94
CA LYS A 138 -4.74 -16.02 3.40
C LYS A 138 -6.06 -15.41 3.88
N TYR A 139 -6.50 -14.33 3.26
CA TYR A 139 -7.80 -13.70 3.56
C TYR A 139 -8.95 -14.70 3.38
N ILE A 140 -9.02 -15.44 2.25
CA ILE A 140 -10.05 -16.44 2.01
C ILE A 140 -10.03 -17.56 3.07
N ILE A 141 -8.85 -18.04 3.46
CA ILE A 141 -8.73 -19.08 4.48
C ILE A 141 -9.20 -18.57 5.85
N LEU A 142 -8.80 -17.36 6.23
CA LEU A 142 -9.22 -16.73 7.48
C LEU A 142 -10.73 -16.50 7.50
N GLU A 143 -11.29 -15.97 6.44
CA GLU A 143 -12.73 -15.75 6.31
C GLU A 143 -13.54 -17.05 6.43
N LYS A 144 -13.04 -18.16 5.84
CA LYS A 144 -13.69 -19.47 5.97
C LYS A 144 -13.63 -20.03 7.39
N ASN A 145 -12.51 -19.78 8.09
CA ASN A 145 -12.32 -20.31 9.46
C ASN A 145 -13.04 -19.47 10.50
N ASN A 146 -12.95 -18.16 10.38
CA ASN A 146 -13.61 -17.21 11.29
C ASN A 146 -14.03 -15.95 10.55
N PHE A 147 -15.27 -15.93 10.09
CA PHE A 147 -15.84 -14.82 9.33
C PHE A 147 -15.82 -13.48 10.08
N TYR A 148 -15.89 -13.51 11.41
CA TYR A 148 -15.96 -12.32 12.26
C TYR A 148 -14.62 -11.91 12.88
N SER A 149 -13.49 -12.49 12.41
CA SER A 149 -12.17 -12.12 12.93
C SER A 149 -11.75 -10.72 12.50
N TYR A 150 -11.12 -9.98 13.40
CA TYR A 150 -10.44 -8.72 13.07
C TYR A 150 -9.28 -8.91 12.08
N ASP A 151 -8.68 -10.09 12.03
CA ASP A 151 -7.63 -10.39 11.06
C ASP A 151 -8.11 -10.20 9.62
N ASN A 152 -9.40 -10.46 9.34
CA ASN A 152 -9.99 -10.23 8.03
C ASN A 152 -9.89 -8.77 7.60
N VAL A 153 -10.05 -7.83 8.55
CA VAL A 153 -9.93 -6.40 8.30
C VAL A 153 -8.48 -6.04 7.94
N LEU A 154 -7.51 -6.55 8.71
CA LEU A 154 -6.09 -6.27 8.49
C LEU A 154 -5.62 -6.82 7.13
N TYR A 155 -5.96 -8.08 6.82
CA TYR A 155 -5.59 -8.67 5.52
C TYR A 155 -6.29 -7.97 4.35
N LEU A 156 -7.54 -7.56 4.50
CA LEU A 156 -8.25 -6.80 3.46
C LEU A 156 -7.61 -5.43 3.25
N GLY A 157 -7.23 -4.74 4.33
CA GLY A 157 -6.47 -3.49 4.25
C GLY A 157 -5.14 -3.66 3.52
N LEU A 158 -4.37 -4.71 3.85
CA LEU A 158 -3.12 -5.04 3.15
C LEU A 158 -3.35 -5.35 1.66
N ILE A 159 -4.43 -6.03 1.30
CA ILE A 159 -4.78 -6.34 -0.09
C ILE A 159 -5.06 -5.05 -0.85
N ILE A 160 -5.87 -4.15 -0.28
CA ILE A 160 -6.21 -2.85 -0.90
C ILE A 160 -4.93 -2.02 -1.11
N TYR A 161 -4.07 -1.94 -0.08
CA TYR A 161 -2.80 -1.21 -0.16
C TYR A 161 -1.86 -1.81 -1.20
N ALA A 162 -1.67 -3.15 -1.21
CA ALA A 162 -0.82 -3.83 -2.18
C ALA A 162 -1.31 -3.67 -3.61
N PHE A 163 -2.62 -3.72 -3.83
CA PHE A 163 -3.22 -3.48 -5.15
C PHE A 163 -2.92 -2.08 -5.66
N PHE A 164 -3.09 -1.07 -4.80
CA PHE A 164 -2.78 0.32 -5.15
C PHE A 164 -1.29 0.51 -5.44
N PHE A 165 -0.42 -0.08 -4.62
CA PHE A 165 1.04 -0.03 -4.81
C PHE A 165 1.48 -0.67 -6.13
N ILE A 166 0.92 -1.82 -6.49
CA ILE A 166 1.17 -2.48 -7.80
C ILE A 166 0.74 -1.57 -8.94
N PHE A 167 -0.42 -0.94 -8.84
CA PHE A 167 -0.91 -0.01 -9.86
C PHE A 167 0.04 1.18 -10.06
N ALA A 168 0.57 1.74 -8.98
CA ALA A 168 1.56 2.81 -9.05
C ALA A 168 2.88 2.37 -9.70
N VAL A 169 3.38 1.17 -9.38
CA VAL A 169 4.56 0.58 -10.02
C VAL A 169 4.32 0.41 -11.53
N ILE A 170 3.14 -0.06 -11.95
CA ILE A 170 2.79 -0.20 -13.37
C ILE A 170 2.80 1.16 -14.07
N ILE A 171 2.22 2.20 -13.45
CA ILE A 171 2.26 3.57 -14.00
C ILE A 171 3.71 4.05 -14.15
N GLY A 172 4.55 3.82 -13.13
CA GLY A 172 5.97 4.17 -13.17
C GLY A 172 6.71 3.50 -14.34
N ILE A 173 6.43 2.21 -14.58
CA ILE A 173 6.99 1.46 -15.71
C ILE A 173 6.51 2.04 -17.04
N CYS A 174 5.20 2.30 -17.18
CA CYS A 174 4.63 2.86 -18.42
C CYS A 174 5.19 4.24 -18.77
N ARG A 175 5.58 5.02 -17.76
CA ARG A 175 6.23 6.34 -17.97
C ARG A 175 7.71 6.26 -18.37
N LYS A 176 8.27 5.05 -18.49
CA LYS A 176 9.66 4.80 -18.89
C LYS A 176 10.71 5.58 -18.10
N GLY A 177 10.43 5.79 -16.81
CA GLY A 177 11.28 6.61 -15.92
C GLY A 177 12.57 5.93 -15.45
N GLY A 178 12.95 4.78 -16.01
CA GLY A 178 14.07 3.97 -15.52
C GLY A 178 13.78 3.36 -14.12
N ILE A 179 14.72 2.59 -13.56
CA ILE A 179 14.56 1.96 -12.24
C ILE A 179 14.28 2.99 -11.15
N TYR A 180 14.98 4.11 -11.19
CA TYR A 180 14.81 5.19 -10.23
C TYR A 180 13.44 5.86 -10.34
N GLY A 181 12.96 6.12 -11.56
CA GLY A 181 11.62 6.68 -11.77
C GLY A 181 10.52 5.75 -11.28
N VAL A 182 10.63 4.43 -11.55
CA VAL A 182 9.69 3.44 -11.00
C VAL A 182 9.71 3.43 -9.48
N PHE A 183 10.91 3.50 -8.88
CA PHE A 183 11.07 3.56 -7.42
C PHE A 183 10.44 4.83 -6.83
N LEU A 184 10.67 6.01 -7.43
CA LEU A 184 10.03 7.25 -6.99
C LEU A 184 8.51 7.21 -7.13
N HIS A 185 7.98 6.66 -8.23
CA HIS A 185 6.54 6.49 -8.39
C HIS A 185 5.95 5.51 -7.38
N ALA A 186 6.68 4.44 -7.06
CA ALA A 186 6.26 3.49 -6.04
C ALA A 186 6.23 4.15 -4.65
N ILE A 187 7.24 4.92 -4.30
CA ILE A 187 7.33 5.67 -3.04
C ILE A 187 6.25 6.75 -2.98
N GLY A 188 6.15 7.60 -4.02
CA GLY A 188 5.14 8.66 -4.10
C GLY A 188 3.71 8.15 -4.25
N SER A 189 3.50 6.84 -4.46
CA SER A 189 2.15 6.27 -4.59
C SER A 189 1.31 6.46 -3.33
N SER A 190 1.91 6.36 -2.16
CA SER A 190 1.22 6.55 -0.88
C SER A 190 0.77 8.01 -0.71
N GLU A 191 1.58 8.98 -1.15
CA GLU A 191 1.22 10.39 -1.18
C GLU A 191 0.00 10.63 -2.09
N TYR A 192 0.02 10.14 -3.33
CA TYR A 192 -1.12 10.26 -4.24
C TYR A 192 -2.37 9.57 -3.70
N PHE A 193 -2.22 8.42 -3.04
CA PHE A 193 -3.33 7.73 -2.40
C PHE A 193 -3.96 8.59 -1.31
N VAL A 194 -3.16 9.10 -0.37
CA VAL A 194 -3.61 9.97 0.72
C VAL A 194 -4.28 11.24 0.18
N LEU A 195 -3.70 11.88 -0.84
CA LEU A 195 -4.31 13.06 -1.46
C LEU A 195 -5.68 12.79 -2.09
N VAL A 196 -5.82 11.67 -2.79
CA VAL A 196 -7.09 11.28 -3.43
C VAL A 196 -8.14 10.88 -2.39
N THR A 197 -7.73 10.23 -1.30
CA THR A 197 -8.63 9.76 -0.24
C THR A 197 -8.92 10.84 0.80
N PHE A 198 -8.18 11.93 0.84
CA PHE A 198 -8.30 13.00 1.84
C PHE A 198 -9.74 13.53 2.02
N PRO A 199 -10.53 13.80 0.97
CA PRO A 199 -11.94 14.20 1.15
C PRO A 199 -12.77 13.13 1.87
N LEU A 200 -12.50 11.85 1.62
CA LEU A 200 -13.16 10.72 2.28
C LEU A 200 -12.76 10.65 3.75
N VAL A 201 -11.48 10.86 4.05
CA VAL A 201 -10.95 10.90 5.44
C VAL A 201 -11.61 12.03 6.22
N ILE A 202 -11.69 13.24 5.66
CA ILE A 202 -12.39 14.36 6.30
C ILE A 202 -13.84 14.00 6.56
N ALA A 203 -14.57 13.50 5.56
CA ALA A 203 -15.98 13.14 5.70
C ALA A 203 -16.19 12.06 6.78
N THR A 204 -15.36 11.02 6.78
CA THR A 204 -15.43 9.95 7.80
C THR A 204 -15.06 10.46 9.19
N THR A 205 -14.05 11.31 9.32
CA THR A 205 -13.67 11.95 10.59
C THR A 205 -14.80 12.79 11.17
N VAL A 206 -15.43 13.62 10.35
CA VAL A 206 -16.59 14.43 10.76
C VAL A 206 -17.76 13.53 11.18
N PHE A 207 -18.07 12.51 10.38
CA PHE A 207 -19.16 11.57 10.67
C PHE A 207 -18.92 10.80 11.98
N VAL A 208 -17.72 10.26 12.17
CA VAL A 208 -17.34 9.53 13.38
C VAL A 208 -17.34 10.45 14.59
N THR A 209 -16.87 11.70 14.45
CA THR A 209 -16.88 12.69 15.52
C THR A 209 -18.32 13.00 15.94
N ILE A 210 -19.23 13.26 15.01
CA ILE A 210 -20.65 13.50 15.32
C ILE A 210 -21.27 12.27 15.98
N SER A 211 -20.99 11.07 15.49
CA SER A 211 -21.47 9.80 16.06
C SER A 211 -20.96 9.61 17.49
N ASN A 212 -19.67 9.88 17.72
CA ASN A 212 -19.07 9.75 19.05
C ASN A 212 -19.59 10.81 20.04
N ILE A 213 -19.85 12.03 19.62
CA ILE A 213 -20.48 13.06 20.44
C ILE A 213 -21.88 12.59 20.88
N LYS A 214 -22.66 12.00 19.96
CA LYS A 214 -23.97 11.43 20.29
C LYS A 214 -23.85 10.26 21.27
N LEU A 215 -22.83 9.41 21.10
CA LEU A 215 -22.56 8.27 21.98
C LEU A 215 -22.16 8.74 23.39
N ILE A 216 -21.22 9.71 23.48
CA ILE A 216 -20.78 10.30 24.74
C ILE A 216 -21.93 10.92 25.53
N ARG A 217 -22.87 11.59 24.82
CA ARG A 217 -24.07 12.17 25.46
C ARG A 217 -25.03 11.13 26.02
N LYS A 218 -25.07 9.90 25.43
CA LYS A 218 -25.98 8.83 25.83
C LYS A 218 -25.36 7.86 26.83
N GLU A 219 -24.08 7.55 26.70
CA GLU A 219 -23.38 6.48 27.43
C GLU A 219 -22.30 7.02 28.38
N GLY A 220 -22.08 8.35 28.41
CA GLY A 220 -21.09 8.98 29.27
C GLY A 220 -19.68 9.05 28.64
N ARG A 221 -18.79 9.78 29.31
CA ARG A 221 -17.41 10.02 28.87
C ARG A 221 -16.52 8.85 29.23
N THR A 222 -16.27 7.94 28.27
CA THR A 222 -15.25 6.91 28.40
C THR A 222 -14.20 7.08 27.31
N TRP A 223 -12.95 6.72 27.61
CA TRP A 223 -11.86 6.76 26.62
C TRP A 223 -12.18 5.92 25.37
N LYS A 224 -12.91 4.81 25.55
CA LYS A 224 -13.32 3.92 24.46
C LYS A 224 -14.22 4.63 23.45
N ASN A 225 -15.10 5.52 23.93
CA ASN A 225 -16.03 6.28 23.08
C ASN A 225 -15.35 7.42 22.33
N MET A 226 -14.10 7.80 22.69
CA MET A 226 -13.32 8.84 22.02
C MET A 226 -12.34 8.28 20.99
N LEU A 227 -12.17 6.96 20.91
CA LEU A 227 -11.15 6.33 20.08
C LEU A 227 -11.32 6.64 18.59
N GLY A 228 -12.55 6.77 18.10
CA GLY A 228 -12.84 7.13 16.71
C GLY A 228 -12.46 8.58 16.38
N VAL A 229 -12.66 9.52 17.32
CA VAL A 229 -12.22 10.91 17.14
C VAL A 229 -10.69 10.97 17.09
N PHE A 230 -10.04 10.21 17.98
CA PHE A 230 -8.58 10.12 17.99
C PHE A 230 -8.02 9.54 16.69
N LEU A 231 -8.63 8.47 16.17
CA LEU A 231 -8.24 7.90 14.88
C LEU A 231 -8.39 8.92 13.74
N GLY A 232 -9.50 9.64 13.69
CA GLY A 232 -9.71 10.67 12.69
C GLY A 232 -8.69 11.82 12.77
N LEU A 233 -8.29 12.23 13.98
CA LEU A 233 -7.23 13.21 14.16
C LEU A 233 -5.87 12.67 13.70
N VAL A 234 -5.54 11.41 13.99
CA VAL A 234 -4.28 10.78 13.54
C VAL A 234 -4.21 10.75 12.02
N LEU A 235 -5.28 10.33 11.34
CA LEU A 235 -5.35 10.33 9.88
C LEU A 235 -5.24 11.75 9.29
N GLY A 236 -5.95 12.71 9.87
CA GLY A 236 -5.88 14.10 9.41
C GLY A 236 -4.52 14.75 9.61
N ILE A 237 -3.85 14.46 10.72
CA ILE A 237 -2.49 14.92 11.00
C ILE A 237 -1.50 14.18 10.07
N GLY A 238 -1.65 12.85 9.90
CA GLY A 238 -0.82 12.03 9.04
C GLY A 238 -0.81 12.50 7.59
N ALA A 239 -1.95 12.95 7.08
CA ALA A 239 -2.06 13.48 5.73
C ALA A 239 -1.36 14.86 5.54
N VAL A 240 -1.21 15.66 6.58
CA VAL A 240 -0.63 17.02 6.48
C VAL A 240 0.82 17.07 6.99
N LEU A 241 1.15 16.26 7.98
CA LEU A 241 2.45 16.26 8.65
C LEU A 241 3.66 16.09 7.71
N PRO A 242 3.64 15.20 6.69
CA PRO A 242 4.76 15.04 5.77
C PRO A 242 5.12 16.33 5.05
N PHE A 243 4.13 17.11 4.60
CA PHE A 243 4.37 18.39 3.92
C PHE A 243 5.06 19.40 4.83
N ILE A 244 4.68 19.43 6.12
CA ILE A 244 5.31 20.32 7.11
C ILE A 244 6.75 19.88 7.40
N ILE A 245 6.98 18.57 7.53
CA ILE A 245 8.31 18.00 7.79
C ILE A 245 9.21 18.18 6.57
N GLY A 246 8.70 17.95 5.36
CA GLY A 246 9.44 18.13 4.12
C GLY A 246 9.92 19.57 3.96
N ASP A 247 9.04 20.54 4.13
CA ASP A 247 9.40 21.96 4.07
C ASP A 247 10.43 22.33 5.15
N ALA A 248 10.27 21.82 6.37
CA ALA A 248 11.22 22.03 7.45
C ALA A 248 12.60 21.43 7.17
N LEU A 249 12.66 20.19 6.64
CA LEU A 249 13.90 19.50 6.30
C LEU A 249 14.58 20.13 5.08
N HIS A 250 13.81 20.57 4.09
CA HIS A 250 14.34 21.26 2.90
C HIS A 250 15.09 22.55 3.29
N ASN A 251 14.63 23.24 4.32
CA ASN A 251 15.24 24.47 4.84
C ASN A 251 16.49 24.22 5.73
N ILE A 252 16.74 22.97 6.15
CA ILE A 252 17.94 22.62 6.91
C ILE A 252 19.13 22.47 5.95
N ARG A 253 19.92 23.52 5.81
CA ARG A 253 21.20 23.46 5.11
C ARG A 253 22.24 22.79 6.01
N ILE A 254 22.59 21.53 5.72
CA ILE A 254 23.71 20.85 6.37
C ILE A 254 25.00 21.35 5.69
N PRO A 255 25.90 22.08 6.38
CA PRO A 255 27.16 22.54 5.80
C PRO A 255 28.01 21.34 5.36
N GLY A 256 28.48 21.33 4.13
CA GLY A 256 29.36 20.27 3.57
C GLY A 256 28.66 19.14 2.84
N SER A 257 27.34 19.14 2.71
CA SER A 257 26.58 18.08 2.02
C SER A 257 26.37 18.33 0.51
N PHE A 258 26.90 19.42 -0.02
CA PHE A 258 26.85 19.73 -1.45
C PHE A 258 27.99 19.02 -2.19
N ASP A 259 27.74 17.82 -2.63
CA ASP A 259 28.52 17.19 -3.67
C ASP A 259 27.97 17.69 -5.03
N VAL A 260 28.64 18.70 -5.58
CA VAL A 260 28.24 19.38 -6.84
C VAL A 260 28.14 18.39 -8.01
N HIS A 261 28.78 17.22 -7.89
CA HIS A 261 28.79 16.17 -8.91
C HIS A 261 27.61 15.20 -8.79
N ASN A 262 26.98 15.03 -7.63
CA ASN A 262 25.91 14.05 -7.44
C ASN A 262 24.51 14.67 -7.26
N GLY A 263 24.35 15.98 -7.25
CA GLY A 263 23.06 16.68 -7.31
C GLY A 263 22.06 16.40 -6.19
N ARG A 264 22.40 15.51 -5.23
CA ARG A 264 21.50 15.08 -4.16
C ARG A 264 22.26 14.92 -2.85
N SER A 265 21.93 15.79 -1.93
CA SER A 265 22.40 15.71 -0.55
C SER A 265 21.81 14.45 0.13
N ILE A 266 22.60 13.85 1.04
CA ILE A 266 22.13 12.82 1.98
C ILE A 266 20.87 13.32 2.72
N ALA A 267 20.79 14.62 3.03
CA ALA A 267 19.60 15.25 3.62
C ALA A 267 18.34 15.07 2.77
N HIS A 268 18.42 15.24 1.45
CA HIS A 268 17.30 15.06 0.55
C HIS A 268 16.82 13.60 0.48
N PHE A 269 17.74 12.64 0.59
CA PHE A 269 17.36 11.22 0.69
C PHE A 269 16.58 10.96 2.00
N PHE A 270 17.02 11.49 3.12
CA PHE A 270 16.31 11.35 4.40
C PHE A 270 14.95 12.06 4.39
N GLU A 271 14.85 13.23 3.76
CA GLU A 271 13.59 13.93 3.55
C GLU A 271 12.57 13.03 2.84
N ILE A 272 12.89 12.56 1.62
CA ILE A 272 12.02 11.67 0.85
C ILE A 272 11.70 10.39 1.62
N PHE A 273 12.65 9.82 2.33
CA PHE A 273 12.46 8.59 3.11
C PHE A 273 11.45 8.80 4.25
N ILE A 274 11.61 9.87 5.04
CA ILE A 274 10.72 10.17 6.17
C ILE A 274 9.31 10.49 5.68
N GLU A 275 9.18 11.36 4.67
CA GLU A 275 7.89 11.69 4.07
C GLU A 275 7.17 10.44 3.57
N SER A 276 7.86 9.62 2.77
CA SER A 276 7.30 8.40 2.20
C SER A 276 6.90 7.39 3.27
N MET A 277 7.65 7.30 4.37
CA MET A 277 7.34 6.41 5.48
C MET A 277 6.04 6.85 6.17
N ILE A 278 5.87 8.16 6.42
CA ILE A 278 4.67 8.71 7.06
C ILE A 278 3.46 8.51 6.16
N PHE A 279 3.57 8.87 4.87
CA PHE A 279 2.49 8.65 3.90
C PHE A 279 2.13 7.18 3.74
N SER A 280 3.11 6.26 3.78
CA SER A 280 2.85 4.82 3.68
C SER A 280 2.09 4.28 4.89
N ILE A 281 2.42 4.76 6.09
CA ILE A 281 1.70 4.40 7.32
C ILE A 281 0.27 4.94 7.26
N ASP A 282 0.09 6.20 6.88
CA ASP A 282 -1.23 6.84 6.80
C ASP A 282 -2.11 6.16 5.74
N ALA A 283 -1.58 5.95 4.53
CA ALA A 283 -2.27 5.21 3.47
C ALA A 283 -2.69 3.79 3.91
N TYR A 284 -1.84 3.10 4.68
CA TYR A 284 -2.20 1.79 5.21
C TYR A 284 -3.31 1.85 6.26
N LEU A 285 -3.29 2.86 7.15
CA LEU A 285 -4.37 3.08 8.11
C LEU A 285 -5.70 3.39 7.42
N GLU A 286 -5.68 4.19 6.34
CA GLU A 286 -6.86 4.43 5.51
C GLU A 286 -7.36 3.15 4.82
N CYS A 287 -6.47 2.30 4.33
CA CYS A 287 -6.83 1.00 3.77
C CYS A 287 -7.48 0.08 4.82
N ILE A 288 -7.00 0.11 6.09
CA ILE A 288 -7.64 -0.60 7.20
C ILE A 288 -9.04 -0.03 7.47
N LEU A 289 -9.21 1.29 7.43
CA LEU A 289 -10.51 1.93 7.59
C LEU A 289 -11.50 1.47 6.51
N LEU A 290 -11.07 1.46 5.24
CA LEU A 290 -11.86 0.93 4.11
C LEU A 290 -12.17 -0.56 4.31
N GLY A 291 -11.18 -1.35 4.72
CA GLY A 291 -11.33 -2.77 5.06
C GLY A 291 -12.36 -2.98 6.18
N THR A 292 -12.36 -2.11 7.19
CA THR A 292 -13.33 -2.13 8.29
C THR A 292 -14.75 -1.87 7.80
N ILE A 293 -14.93 -0.86 6.94
CA ILE A 293 -16.23 -0.52 6.34
C ILE A 293 -16.75 -1.70 5.51
N ILE A 294 -15.93 -2.24 4.61
CA ILE A 294 -16.30 -3.35 3.73
C ILE A 294 -16.66 -4.59 4.55
N THR A 295 -15.80 -4.96 5.52
CA THR A 295 -16.02 -6.12 6.38
C THR A 295 -17.26 -5.91 7.26
N GLY A 296 -17.46 -4.69 7.80
CA GLY A 296 -18.65 -4.33 8.57
C GLY A 296 -19.95 -4.51 7.77
N ILE A 297 -20.00 -4.02 6.54
CA ILE A 297 -21.15 -4.21 5.64
C ILE A 297 -21.38 -5.71 5.35
N LYS A 298 -20.31 -6.45 5.09
CA LYS A 298 -20.34 -7.88 4.78
C LYS A 298 -20.84 -8.68 5.98
N THR A 299 -20.35 -8.40 7.17
CA THR A 299 -20.77 -9.08 8.40
C THR A 299 -22.21 -8.74 8.81
N ALA A 300 -22.63 -7.48 8.62
CA ALA A 300 -24.00 -7.07 8.88
C ALA A 300 -25.03 -7.78 7.98
N LYS A 301 -24.65 -8.06 6.74
CA LYS A 301 -25.50 -8.78 5.77
C LYS A 301 -25.40 -10.31 5.91
N HIS A 302 -24.39 -10.81 6.61
CA HIS A 302 -24.19 -12.24 6.73
C HIS A 302 -25.26 -12.88 7.60
N VAL A 303 -25.86 -13.96 7.09
CA VAL A 303 -26.80 -14.80 7.81
C VAL A 303 -26.16 -16.17 7.99
N PRO A 304 -25.89 -16.61 9.23
CA PRO A 304 -25.34 -17.93 9.48
C PRO A 304 -26.26 -19.04 8.97
N LYS A 305 -25.71 -20.23 8.78
CA LYS A 305 -26.51 -21.42 8.41
C LYS A 305 -27.54 -21.72 9.51
N PHE A 306 -28.75 -22.07 9.10
CA PHE A 306 -29.86 -22.41 9.99
C PHE A 306 -29.73 -23.84 10.58
N ASN A 307 -28.64 -24.05 11.32
CA ASN A 307 -28.28 -25.32 11.96
C ASN A 307 -27.67 -25.12 13.34
N LYS A 308 -28.09 -24.07 14.04
CA LYS A 308 -27.54 -23.71 15.35
C LYS A 308 -28.39 -24.27 16.46
N ASP A 309 -27.72 -24.75 17.53
CA ASP A 309 -28.39 -25.27 18.74
C ASP A 309 -28.61 -24.15 19.75
N PHE A 310 -27.71 -23.16 19.79
CA PHE A 310 -27.74 -22.05 20.74
C PHE A 310 -27.52 -20.70 20.06
N ILE A 311 -28.17 -19.66 20.60
CA ILE A 311 -27.89 -18.25 20.32
C ILE A 311 -27.49 -17.58 21.62
N ILE A 312 -26.22 -17.11 21.68
CA ILE A 312 -25.74 -16.29 22.78
C ILE A 312 -26.04 -14.84 22.45
N ILE A 313 -26.80 -14.16 23.26
CA ILE A 313 -27.13 -12.74 23.14
C ILE A 313 -26.24 -11.99 24.13
N ASN A 314 -25.19 -11.35 23.61
CA ASN A 314 -24.29 -10.58 24.46
C ASN A 314 -24.99 -9.31 24.96
N GLY A 315 -24.90 -9.07 26.24
CA GLY A 315 -25.39 -7.86 26.86
C GLY A 315 -24.66 -6.61 26.42
N CYS A 316 -25.29 -5.51 26.61
CA CYS A 316 -24.72 -4.18 26.64
C CYS A 316 -25.64 -3.37 27.55
N GLN A 317 -25.17 -2.42 28.22
CA GLN A 317 -25.86 -1.54 29.14
C GLN A 317 -27.41 -1.48 29.01
N ILE A 318 -28.14 -1.62 30.11
CA ILE A 318 -29.59 -1.37 30.21
C ILE A 318 -29.87 0.04 30.72
N ARG A 319 -31.09 0.52 30.54
CA ARG A 319 -31.50 1.82 31.09
C ARG A 319 -31.71 1.72 32.60
N LYS A 320 -31.64 2.86 33.28
CA LYS A 320 -31.86 2.93 34.73
C LYS A 320 -33.22 2.40 35.20
N ASP A 321 -34.22 2.45 34.33
CA ASP A 321 -35.56 1.90 34.54
C ASP A 321 -35.65 0.38 34.30
N GLY A 322 -34.55 -0.29 34.01
CA GLY A 322 -34.47 -1.70 33.68
C GLY A 322 -34.94 -2.08 32.27
N THR A 323 -35.28 -1.11 31.43
CA THR A 323 -35.67 -1.37 30.03
C THR A 323 -34.43 -1.54 29.14
N LEU A 324 -34.61 -2.26 28.03
CA LEU A 324 -33.53 -2.48 27.07
C LEU A 324 -33.14 -1.18 26.36
N THR A 325 -31.85 -0.97 26.16
CA THR A 325 -31.39 0.07 25.26
C THR A 325 -31.74 -0.31 23.81
N PRO A 326 -31.87 0.64 22.86
CA PRO A 326 -32.15 0.33 21.44
C PRO A 326 -31.16 -0.65 20.82
N LEU A 327 -29.89 -0.61 21.26
CA LEU A 327 -28.86 -1.52 20.81
C LEU A 327 -29.09 -2.96 21.28
N LEU A 328 -29.45 -3.12 22.57
CA LEU A 328 -29.73 -4.41 23.16
C LEU A 328 -31.04 -4.99 22.62
N GLN A 329 -32.06 -4.16 22.45
CA GLN A 329 -33.32 -4.54 21.81
C GLN A 329 -33.07 -5.08 20.38
N GLY A 330 -32.27 -4.38 19.58
CA GLY A 330 -31.94 -4.83 18.22
C GLY A 330 -31.21 -6.18 18.19
N ARG A 331 -30.38 -6.50 19.22
CA ARG A 331 -29.75 -7.83 19.34
C ARG A 331 -30.79 -8.91 19.64
N VAL A 332 -31.70 -8.66 20.57
CA VAL A 332 -32.79 -9.57 20.93
C VAL A 332 -33.70 -9.81 19.72
N ASP A 333 -34.14 -8.74 19.04
CA ASP A 333 -35.00 -8.85 17.86
C ASP A 333 -34.33 -9.66 16.76
N ARG A 334 -33.03 -9.46 16.55
CA ARG A 334 -32.27 -10.22 15.55
C ARG A 334 -32.16 -11.72 15.92
N ALA A 335 -31.96 -12.03 17.18
CA ALA A 335 -31.93 -13.40 17.68
C ALA A 335 -33.29 -14.09 17.49
N ILE A 336 -34.40 -13.41 17.86
CA ILE A 336 -35.75 -13.90 17.66
C ILE A 336 -36.04 -14.13 16.16
N TRP A 337 -35.70 -13.18 15.35
CA TRP A 337 -35.84 -13.31 13.87
C TRP A 337 -35.10 -14.56 13.35
N PHE A 338 -33.85 -14.78 13.77
CA PHE A 338 -33.06 -15.92 13.33
C PHE A 338 -33.70 -17.25 13.81
N ALA A 339 -34.15 -17.33 15.07
CA ALA A 339 -34.77 -18.49 15.60
C ALA A 339 -36.07 -18.86 14.88
N LYS A 340 -36.91 -17.86 14.56
CA LYS A 340 -38.12 -18.05 13.75
C LYS A 340 -37.77 -18.61 12.38
N LYS A 341 -36.79 -18.00 11.70
CA LYS A 341 -36.33 -18.44 10.38
C LYS A 341 -35.72 -19.85 10.37
N GLN A 342 -34.98 -20.21 11.43
CA GLN A 342 -34.45 -21.55 11.58
C GLN A 342 -35.58 -22.59 11.77
N LYS A 343 -36.55 -22.28 12.63
CA LYS A 343 -37.72 -23.16 12.85
C LYS A 343 -38.53 -23.35 11.56
N GLU A 344 -38.74 -22.27 10.78
CA GLU A 344 -39.44 -22.32 9.50
C GLU A 344 -38.70 -23.17 8.44
N ARG A 345 -37.37 -23.03 8.36
CA ARG A 345 -36.57 -23.65 7.27
C ARG A 345 -36.02 -25.03 7.61
N ALA A 346 -35.63 -25.26 8.86
CA ALA A 346 -34.93 -26.45 9.30
C ALA A 346 -35.73 -27.29 10.33
N GLY A 347 -36.90 -26.82 10.80
CA GLY A 347 -37.70 -27.49 11.80
C GLY A 347 -37.04 -27.60 13.16
N ARG A 348 -35.86 -27.00 13.40
CA ARG A 348 -35.07 -27.14 14.61
C ARG A 348 -35.32 -25.96 15.56
N PRO A 349 -35.70 -26.20 16.84
CA PRO A 349 -35.73 -25.13 17.82
C PRO A 349 -34.31 -24.70 18.18
N ILE A 350 -34.21 -23.51 18.76
CA ILE A 350 -32.94 -22.91 19.20
C ILE A 350 -33.07 -22.47 20.63
N VAL A 351 -32.04 -22.66 21.43
CA VAL A 351 -31.98 -22.21 22.80
C VAL A 351 -31.34 -20.84 22.88
N PHE A 352 -32.03 -19.88 23.52
CA PHE A 352 -31.47 -18.56 23.79
C PHE A 352 -30.65 -18.58 25.07
N VAL A 353 -29.46 -18.01 25.03
CA VAL A 353 -28.54 -17.84 26.14
C VAL A 353 -28.25 -16.35 26.32
N PRO A 354 -29.10 -15.60 27.05
CA PRO A 354 -28.78 -14.21 27.36
C PRO A 354 -27.55 -14.16 28.25
N SER A 355 -26.58 -13.34 27.90
CA SER A 355 -25.32 -13.15 28.63
C SER A 355 -25.14 -11.67 28.95
N GLY A 356 -24.96 -11.36 30.23
CA GLY A 356 -24.70 -10.00 30.71
C GLY A 356 -24.82 -9.93 32.22
N GLY A 357 -23.98 -9.12 32.82
CA GLY A 357 -23.93 -8.88 34.26
C GLY A 357 -24.90 -7.79 34.69
N LYS A 358 -24.84 -7.46 35.98
CA LYS A 358 -25.50 -6.31 36.59
C LYS A 358 -24.44 -5.23 36.84
N GLY A 359 -24.60 -4.08 36.24
CA GLY A 359 -23.77 -2.89 36.52
C GLY A 359 -24.10 -2.32 37.91
N THR A 360 -23.20 -1.49 38.44
CA THR A 360 -23.37 -0.85 39.76
C THR A 360 -24.59 0.06 39.82
N ASP A 361 -25.00 0.62 38.69
CA ASP A 361 -26.10 1.58 38.54
C ASP A 361 -27.38 0.95 37.97
N GLU A 362 -27.43 -0.39 37.85
CA GLU A 362 -28.51 -1.11 37.18
C GLU A 362 -29.41 -1.82 38.22
N MET A 363 -30.73 -1.80 38.02
CA MET A 363 -31.68 -2.50 38.88
C MET A 363 -31.66 -4.02 38.71
N LEU A 364 -31.41 -4.46 37.46
CA LEU A 364 -31.44 -5.86 37.03
C LEU A 364 -30.13 -6.21 36.32
N SER A 365 -29.86 -7.51 36.14
CA SER A 365 -28.82 -7.92 35.20
C SER A 365 -29.31 -7.76 33.76
N GLU A 366 -28.38 -7.47 32.84
CA GLU A 366 -28.70 -7.38 31.41
C GLU A 366 -29.34 -8.68 30.90
N ALA A 367 -28.84 -9.84 31.38
CA ALA A 367 -29.39 -11.14 31.02
C ALA A 367 -30.87 -11.30 31.51
N GLU A 368 -31.23 -10.74 32.65
CA GLU A 368 -32.59 -10.79 33.16
C GLU A 368 -33.51 -9.82 32.42
N ALA A 369 -33.01 -8.63 32.07
CA ALA A 369 -33.76 -7.68 31.27
C ALA A 369 -34.06 -8.21 29.84
N MET A 370 -33.18 -9.02 29.26
CA MET A 370 -33.41 -9.66 27.94
C MET A 370 -34.42 -10.83 28.01
N LYS A 371 -34.69 -11.40 29.19
CA LYS A 371 -35.70 -12.48 29.36
C LYS A 371 -37.11 -11.95 29.45
N ARG A 372 -37.30 -10.71 29.86
CA ARG A 372 -38.57 -10.01 29.90
C ARG A 372 -39.04 -9.59 28.53
#